data_53e53a44293314849694f555afe63426
#
_entry.id   53e53a44293314849694f555afe63426
#
_cell.length_a   1.000
_cell.length_b   1.000
_cell.length_c   1.000
_cell.angle_alpha   90.00
_cell.angle_beta   90.00
_cell.angle_gamma   90.00
#
_symmetry.space_group_name_H-M   'P 1'
#
loop_
_entity.id
_entity.type
_entity.pdbx_description
1 polymer ?
#
loop_
_entity_poly.entity_id
_entity_poly.type
_entity_poly.pdbx_seq_one_letter_code
_entity_poly.pdbx_strand_id
1 'polypeptide(L)'
;MTPKILSATVVAFFLVASAAPAQTAPAPANTLKDMFAELNRCMSGVRLAKGTDVTVQFMLNRRGGLIGKPRITHGHWTGDDADRKASAASIAQGFDRCLPVKISDALGAAIAGQLMTYRMRGAREDKV
;
A
#
# COMPACT_ATOMS: atom_id res chain seq x y z
N MET A 1 -2.86 -22.40 -78.54
CA MET A 1 -3.63 -22.32 -77.25
C MET A 1 -2.63 -22.27 -76.13
N THR A 2 -2.49 -21.10 -75.52
CA THR A 2 -1.60 -20.89 -74.38
C THR A 2 -2.40 -21.01 -73.09
N PRO A 3 -2.03 -21.90 -72.14
CA PRO A 3 -2.70 -21.97 -70.89
C PRO A 3 -2.26 -20.79 -70.01
N LYS A 4 -3.21 -20.00 -69.57
CA LYS A 4 -3.01 -18.97 -68.56
C LYS A 4 -2.79 -19.64 -67.22
N ILE A 5 -1.58 -19.53 -66.72
CA ILE A 5 -1.27 -19.92 -65.34
C ILE A 5 -1.72 -18.80 -64.42
N LEU A 6 -2.77 -19.02 -63.68
CA LEU A 6 -3.20 -18.13 -62.60
C LEU A 6 -2.30 -18.41 -61.38
N SER A 7 -1.34 -17.53 -61.16
CA SER A 7 -0.59 -17.52 -59.90
C SER A 7 -1.48 -16.98 -58.80
N ALA A 8 -1.95 -17.85 -57.92
CA ALA A 8 -2.61 -17.47 -56.70
C ALA A 8 -1.56 -17.08 -55.65
N THR A 9 -1.41 -15.80 -55.41
CA THR A 9 -0.56 -15.27 -54.37
C THR A 9 -1.29 -15.43 -53.03
N VAL A 10 -0.86 -16.40 -52.25
CA VAL A 10 -1.34 -16.55 -50.86
C VAL A 10 -0.60 -15.55 -50.00
N VAL A 11 -1.28 -14.49 -49.63
CA VAL A 11 -0.80 -13.53 -48.61
C VAL A 11 -1.03 -14.15 -47.24
N ALA A 12 0.02 -14.69 -46.66
CA ALA A 12 -0.02 -15.13 -45.26
C ALA A 12 -0.02 -13.91 -44.33
N PHE A 13 -1.16 -13.62 -43.75
CA PHE A 13 -1.28 -12.64 -42.68
C PHE A 13 -0.69 -13.25 -41.40
N PHE A 14 0.53 -12.86 -41.07
CA PHE A 14 1.09 -13.12 -39.72
C PHE A 14 0.40 -12.19 -38.73
N LEU A 15 -0.54 -12.73 -37.97
CA LEU A 15 -1.06 -12.10 -36.75
C LEU A 15 0.06 -12.15 -35.71
N VAL A 16 0.79 -11.05 -35.59
CA VAL A 16 1.68 -10.84 -34.45
C VAL A 16 0.79 -10.57 -33.25
N ALA A 17 0.52 -11.57 -32.47
CA ALA A 17 -0.11 -11.39 -31.17
C ALA A 17 0.88 -10.63 -30.27
N SER A 18 0.68 -9.33 -30.11
CA SER A 18 1.39 -8.55 -29.10
C SER A 18 0.93 -9.04 -27.74
N ALA A 19 1.74 -9.89 -27.11
CA ALA A 19 1.54 -10.22 -25.70
C ALA A 19 1.80 -8.95 -24.90
N ALA A 20 0.75 -8.35 -24.32
CA ALA A 20 0.90 -7.28 -23.35
C ALA A 20 1.71 -7.83 -22.17
N PRO A 21 2.74 -7.10 -21.66
CA PRO A 21 3.43 -7.54 -20.47
C PRO A 21 2.41 -7.67 -19.34
N ALA A 22 2.27 -8.86 -18.79
CA ALA A 22 1.44 -9.09 -17.63
C ALA A 22 2.02 -8.23 -16.49
N GLN A 23 1.26 -7.23 -16.04
CA GLN A 23 1.59 -6.50 -14.84
C GLN A 23 1.47 -7.49 -13.69
N THR A 24 2.60 -8.03 -13.25
CA THR A 24 2.67 -8.84 -12.05
C THR A 24 2.28 -7.97 -10.87
N ALA A 25 1.19 -8.33 -10.18
CA ALA A 25 0.85 -7.73 -8.91
C ALA A 25 2.07 -7.86 -7.97
N PRO A 26 2.41 -6.83 -7.17
CA PRO A 26 3.52 -6.91 -6.25
C PRO A 26 3.36 -8.14 -5.36
N ALA A 27 4.45 -8.88 -5.15
CA ALA A 27 4.46 -10.05 -4.29
C ALA A 27 4.03 -9.66 -2.87
N PRO A 28 3.27 -10.51 -2.16
CA PRO A 28 2.93 -10.27 -0.77
C PRO A 28 4.18 -10.12 0.09
N ALA A 29 4.14 -9.24 1.09
CA ALA A 29 5.23 -9.08 2.03
C ALA A 29 5.44 -10.36 2.84
N ASN A 30 6.66 -10.84 2.89
CA ASN A 30 7.03 -12.06 3.62
C ASN A 30 7.81 -11.77 4.92
N THR A 31 8.19 -10.54 5.13
CA THR A 31 8.88 -10.07 6.32
C THR A 31 8.19 -8.84 6.90
N LEU A 32 8.40 -8.61 8.20
CA LEU A 32 7.92 -7.37 8.85
C LEU A 32 8.48 -6.13 8.18
N LYS A 33 9.74 -6.15 7.79
CA LYS A 33 10.38 -5.04 7.08
C LYS A 33 9.64 -4.69 5.79
N ASP A 34 9.32 -5.68 4.99
CA ASP A 34 8.61 -5.48 3.72
C ASP A 34 7.17 -5.02 3.95
N MET A 35 6.50 -5.57 4.95
CA MET A 35 5.16 -5.17 5.35
C MET A 35 5.12 -3.70 5.78
N PHE A 36 6.05 -3.28 6.63
CA PHE A 36 6.13 -1.89 7.06
C PHE A 36 6.54 -0.95 5.93
N ALA A 37 7.35 -1.41 4.97
CA ALA A 37 7.67 -0.63 3.78
C ALA A 37 6.43 -0.36 2.91
N GLU A 38 5.58 -1.37 2.73
CA GLU A 38 4.31 -1.21 2.02
C GLU A 38 3.34 -0.29 2.79
N LEU A 39 3.25 -0.46 4.10
CA LEU A 39 2.44 0.39 4.94
C LEU A 39 2.91 1.85 4.89
N ASN A 40 4.22 2.09 4.99
CA ASN A 40 4.81 3.43 4.87
C ASN A 40 4.48 4.08 3.53
N ARG A 41 4.55 3.32 2.45
CA ARG A 41 4.22 3.83 1.11
C ARG A 41 2.77 4.28 1.04
N CYS A 42 1.85 3.47 1.53
CA CYS A 42 0.44 3.81 1.54
C CYS A 42 0.13 4.97 2.51
N MET A 43 0.71 4.95 3.70
CA MET A 43 0.49 5.95 4.74
C MET A 43 1.17 7.29 4.45
N SER A 44 2.03 7.38 3.44
CA SER A 44 2.68 8.64 3.04
C SER A 44 1.69 9.74 2.64
N GLY A 45 0.46 9.37 2.26
CA GLY A 45 -0.62 10.30 1.96
C GLY A 45 -1.36 10.85 3.18
N VAL A 46 -1.08 10.34 4.38
CA VAL A 46 -1.69 10.82 5.61
C VAL A 46 -1.14 12.19 5.97
N ARG A 47 -2.04 13.14 6.18
CA ARG A 47 -1.68 14.51 6.50
C ARG A 47 -1.77 14.76 7.99
N LEU A 48 -0.64 15.16 8.55
CA LEU A 48 -0.51 15.57 9.94
C LEU A 48 -0.07 17.04 10.00
N ALA A 49 -0.53 17.75 11.02
CA ALA A 49 -0.02 19.09 11.28
C ALA A 49 1.51 19.04 11.49
N LYS A 50 2.22 20.05 11.00
CA LYS A 50 3.69 20.13 11.12
C LYS A 50 4.13 19.97 12.57
N GLY A 51 5.12 19.13 12.80
CA GLY A 51 5.66 18.87 14.13
C GLY A 51 4.87 17.87 14.97
N THR A 52 3.73 17.39 14.48
CA THR A 52 2.97 16.32 15.15
C THR A 52 3.76 15.02 15.10
N ASP A 53 3.83 14.33 16.23
CA ASP A 53 4.51 13.04 16.38
C ASP A 53 3.63 12.11 17.20
N VAL A 54 3.15 11.04 16.59
CA VAL A 54 2.22 10.13 17.24
C VAL A 54 2.68 8.68 17.06
N THR A 55 2.43 7.88 18.09
CA THR A 55 2.62 6.44 18.05
C THR A 55 1.27 5.75 18.07
N VAL A 56 1.04 4.88 17.12
CA VAL A 56 -0.20 4.12 16.97
C VAL A 56 0.08 2.66 17.24
N GLN A 57 -0.72 2.04 18.09
CA GLN A 57 -0.71 0.60 18.30
C GLN A 57 -1.86 -0.05 17.54
N PHE A 58 -1.58 -1.17 16.91
CA PHE A 58 -2.56 -1.93 16.16
C PHE A 58 -2.21 -3.42 16.12
N MET A 59 -3.19 -4.23 15.83
CA MET A 59 -3.03 -5.67 15.61
C MET A 59 -3.61 -6.04 14.26
N LEU A 60 -2.97 -7.00 13.60
CA LEU A 60 -3.44 -7.55 12.33
C LEU A 60 -3.87 -9.00 12.50
N ASN A 61 -4.84 -9.41 11.70
CA ASN A 61 -5.20 -10.81 11.53
C ASN A 61 -4.24 -11.50 10.53
N ARG A 62 -4.42 -12.78 10.33
CA ARG A 62 -3.57 -13.58 9.42
C ARG A 62 -3.58 -13.09 7.98
N ARG A 63 -4.59 -12.35 7.56
CA ARG A 63 -4.75 -11.81 6.20
C ARG A 63 -4.28 -10.37 6.07
N GLY A 64 -3.68 -9.81 7.11
CA GLY A 64 -3.20 -8.43 7.11
C GLY A 64 -4.28 -7.38 7.39
N GLY A 65 -5.48 -7.81 7.76
CA GLY A 65 -6.57 -6.92 8.14
C GLY A 65 -6.48 -6.50 9.60
N LEU A 66 -7.07 -5.36 9.92
CA LEU A 66 -7.04 -4.79 11.26
C LEU A 66 -7.93 -5.58 12.23
N ILE A 67 -7.40 -5.89 13.40
CA ILE A 67 -8.17 -6.40 14.53
C ILE A 67 -8.51 -5.22 15.45
N GLY A 68 -9.80 -4.89 15.55
CA GLY A 68 -10.24 -3.77 16.36
C GLY A 68 -9.84 -2.41 15.77
N LYS A 69 -9.79 -1.40 16.62
CA LYS A 69 -9.41 -0.04 16.22
C LYS A 69 -7.95 0.25 16.57
N PRO A 70 -7.22 0.97 15.71
CA PRO A 70 -5.90 1.48 16.06
C PRO A 70 -6.00 2.40 17.29
N ARG A 71 -5.01 2.32 18.17
CA ARG A 71 -4.95 3.15 19.39
C ARG A 71 -3.76 4.08 19.32
N ILE A 72 -3.98 5.37 19.52
CA ILE A 72 -2.91 6.33 19.69
C ILE A 72 -2.46 6.26 21.14
N THR A 73 -1.25 5.76 21.38
CA THR A 73 -0.71 5.53 22.73
C THR A 73 0.21 6.63 23.20
N HIS A 74 0.81 7.36 22.26
CA HIS A 74 1.63 8.53 22.55
C HIS A 74 1.40 9.55 21.45
N GLY A 75 1.24 10.80 21.83
CA GLY A 75 1.01 11.86 20.86
C GLY A 75 1.57 13.19 21.34
N HIS A 76 2.41 13.79 20.50
CA HIS A 76 2.74 15.20 20.56
C HIS A 76 1.98 15.89 19.43
N TRP A 77 0.91 16.56 19.80
CA TRP A 77 0.02 17.22 18.84
C TRP A 77 0.41 18.69 18.70
N THR A 78 0.44 19.17 17.50
CA THR A 78 0.67 20.58 17.18
C THR A 78 -0.59 21.20 16.60
N GLY A 79 -0.70 22.52 16.71
CA GLY A 79 -1.87 23.24 16.24
C GLY A 79 -2.97 23.35 17.30
N ASP A 80 -4.14 23.79 16.86
CA ASP A 80 -5.32 23.92 17.70
C ASP A 80 -6.14 22.61 17.77
N ASP A 81 -7.27 22.63 18.46
CA ASP A 81 -8.14 21.46 18.57
C ASP A 81 -8.66 20.97 17.22
N ALA A 82 -8.92 21.88 16.28
CA ALA A 82 -9.34 21.52 14.92
C ALA A 82 -8.22 20.79 14.17
N ASP A 83 -6.98 21.25 14.28
CA ASP A 83 -5.80 20.60 13.69
C ASP A 83 -5.57 19.20 14.27
N ARG A 84 -5.71 19.06 15.59
CA ARG A 84 -5.61 17.78 16.27
C ARG A 84 -6.66 16.78 15.78
N LYS A 85 -7.92 17.22 15.71
CA LYS A 85 -9.02 16.39 15.21
C LYS A 85 -8.80 15.99 13.75
N ALA A 86 -8.37 16.93 12.92
CA ALA A 86 -8.06 16.66 11.52
C ALA A 86 -6.91 15.67 11.36
N SER A 87 -5.83 15.81 12.14
CA SER A 87 -4.72 14.86 12.15
C SER A 87 -5.16 13.47 12.59
N ALA A 88 -5.93 13.37 13.66
CA ALA A 88 -6.45 12.09 14.15
C ALA A 88 -7.38 11.41 13.13
N ALA A 89 -8.26 12.16 12.48
CA ALA A 89 -9.14 11.65 11.42
C ALA A 89 -8.33 11.17 10.21
N SER A 90 -7.29 11.89 9.83
CA SER A 90 -6.39 11.50 8.73
C SER A 90 -5.67 10.19 9.01
N ILE A 91 -5.23 9.97 10.25
CA ILE A 91 -4.62 8.70 10.68
C ILE A 91 -5.62 7.55 10.55
N ALA A 92 -6.83 7.72 11.08
CA ALA A 92 -7.87 6.69 11.02
C ALA A 92 -8.23 6.32 9.57
N GLN A 93 -8.42 7.31 8.71
CA GLN A 93 -8.68 7.13 7.29
C GLN A 93 -7.51 6.43 6.57
N GLY A 94 -6.29 6.76 6.94
CA GLY A 94 -5.09 6.13 6.40
C GLY A 94 -5.05 4.64 6.72
N PHE A 95 -5.31 4.25 7.96
CA PHE A 95 -5.41 2.84 8.35
C PHE A 95 -6.53 2.11 7.63
N ASP A 96 -7.71 2.72 7.51
CA ASP A 96 -8.82 2.12 6.76
C ASP A 96 -8.49 1.91 5.28
N ARG A 97 -7.81 2.86 4.67
CA ARG A 97 -7.44 2.80 3.25
C ARG A 97 -6.28 1.83 2.99
N CYS A 98 -5.30 1.77 3.90
CA CYS A 98 -4.06 1.02 3.71
C CYS A 98 -4.13 -0.43 4.18
N LEU A 99 -5.15 -0.80 4.92
CA LEU A 99 -5.37 -2.17 5.37
C LEU A 99 -6.60 -2.77 4.69
N PRO A 100 -6.62 -4.07 4.38
CA PRO A 100 -5.58 -5.04 4.67
C PRO A 100 -4.31 -4.86 3.83
N VAL A 101 -3.15 -5.06 4.44
CA VAL A 101 -1.87 -5.13 3.75
C VAL A 101 -1.65 -6.56 3.23
N LYS A 102 -1.12 -6.67 2.02
CA LYS A 102 -0.84 -7.99 1.44
C LYS A 102 0.39 -8.61 2.11
N ILE A 103 0.17 -9.70 2.82
CA ILE A 103 1.21 -10.47 3.49
C ILE A 103 1.12 -11.94 3.10
N SER A 104 2.26 -12.65 3.17
CA SER A 104 2.30 -14.09 2.96
C SER A 104 1.60 -14.83 4.11
N ASP A 105 1.19 -16.06 3.86
CA ASP A 105 0.57 -16.91 4.88
C ASP A 105 1.52 -17.15 6.05
N ALA A 106 2.81 -17.31 5.77
CA ALA A 106 3.84 -17.51 6.80
C ALA A 106 3.97 -16.28 7.71
N LEU A 107 4.03 -15.07 7.12
CA LEU A 107 4.09 -13.84 7.91
C LEU A 107 2.80 -13.64 8.69
N GLY A 108 1.65 -13.84 8.07
CA GLY A 108 0.34 -13.73 8.71
C GLY A 108 0.21 -14.65 9.93
N ALA A 109 0.68 -15.89 9.82
CA ALA A 109 0.70 -16.83 10.95
C ALA A 109 1.61 -16.37 12.09
N ALA A 110 2.74 -15.73 11.76
CA ALA A 110 3.71 -15.26 12.74
C ALA A 110 3.23 -14.02 13.51
N ILE A 111 2.49 -13.11 12.86
CA ILE A 111 2.14 -11.81 13.44
C ILE A 111 0.69 -11.68 13.89
N ALA A 112 -0.18 -12.62 13.54
CA ALA A 112 -1.59 -12.55 13.87
C ALA A 112 -1.82 -12.33 15.37
N GLY A 113 -2.57 -11.29 15.73
CA GLY A 113 -2.87 -10.96 17.12
C GLY A 113 -1.71 -10.33 17.90
N GLN A 114 -0.57 -10.09 17.27
CA GLN A 114 0.55 -9.43 17.93
C GLN A 114 0.37 -7.92 17.93
N LEU A 115 0.66 -7.28 19.07
CA LEU A 115 0.62 -5.84 19.18
C LEU A 115 1.81 -5.23 18.45
N MET A 116 1.52 -4.36 17.49
CA MET A 116 2.52 -3.65 16.72
C MET A 116 2.41 -2.14 16.95
N THR A 117 3.51 -1.44 16.79
CA THR A 117 3.56 0.02 16.91
C THR A 117 4.03 0.64 15.61
N TYR A 118 3.40 1.76 15.28
CA TYR A 118 3.74 2.55 14.10
C TYR A 118 3.85 4.02 14.48
N ARG A 119 4.99 4.61 14.23
CA ARG A 119 5.24 6.01 14.54
C ARG A 119 5.04 6.87 13.30
N MET A 120 4.28 7.92 13.44
CA MET A 120 3.97 8.86 12.38
C MET A 120 4.41 10.26 12.79
N ARG A 121 5.04 10.95 11.86
CA ARG A 121 5.49 12.33 12.06
C ARG A 121 4.95 13.21 10.96
N GLY A 122 4.45 14.39 11.33
CA GLY A 122 4.16 15.46 10.40
C GLY A 122 5.43 15.96 9.72
N ALA A 123 5.27 16.66 8.59
CA ALA A 123 6.39 17.25 7.89
C ALA A 123 7.21 18.14 8.84
N ARG A 124 8.53 17.99 8.81
CA ARG A 124 9.43 18.93 9.50
C ARG A 124 9.46 20.24 8.74
N GLU A 125 9.47 21.35 9.45
CA GLU A 125 9.93 22.58 8.85
C GLU A 125 11.43 22.41 8.56
N ASP A 126 11.75 22.30 7.28
CA ASP A 126 13.13 22.47 6.86
C ASP A 126 13.50 23.93 7.16
N LYS A 127 14.23 24.12 8.23
CA LYS A 127 14.90 25.41 8.47
C LYS A 127 15.96 25.55 7.39
N VAL A 128 15.63 26.36 6.41
CA VAL A 128 16.63 26.83 5.45
C VAL A 128 17.65 27.67 6.16
#